data_b088242c2c38e9986943cced42dc7605
#
_entry.id   b088242c2c38e9986943cced42dc7605
#
_cell.length_a   1.000
_cell.length_b   1.000
_cell.length_c   1.000
_cell.angle_alpha   90.00
_cell.angle_beta   90.00
_cell.angle_gamma   90.00
#
_symmetry.space_group_name_H-M   'P 1'
#
loop_
_entity.id
_entity.type
_entity.pdbx_description
1 polymer ?
#
loop_
_entity_poly.entity_id
_entity_poly.type
_entity_poly.pdbx_seq_one_letter_code
_entity_poly.pdbx_strand_id
1 'polypeptide(L)'
;MRRDDLSELHYITHFDNVISICEMGIMSHKKAELIPHVSVASKIIQDRRSSKFIPGGGSLHEYVNLYFHARNPMLFKLRHEYGYSELCVLSISPDVLDTPGVVIASCNASSDYALFRAAPDGLGVIDEALVYAEYWTHHDQVEQWRRASIKCAEVLIPGSVDAKFVDRAYVSCIDSKIKLERIIRDAGASLDVAVNAYLFFG
;
A
#
# COMPACT_ATOMS: atom_id res chain seq x y z
N MET A 1 0.02 5.16 -17.93
CA MET A 1 1.05 4.21 -17.42
C MET A 1 0.92 2.89 -18.16
N ARG A 2 2.04 2.28 -18.55
CA ARG A 2 2.10 0.93 -19.11
C ARG A 2 2.68 -0.02 -18.06
N ARG A 3 2.45 -1.33 -18.24
CA ARG A 3 3.00 -2.36 -17.34
C ARG A 3 4.52 -2.26 -17.19
N ASP A 4 5.24 -2.06 -18.30
CA ASP A 4 6.70 -2.02 -18.33
C ASP A 4 7.30 -0.77 -17.64
N ASP A 5 6.47 0.24 -17.40
CA ASP A 5 6.89 1.46 -16.68
C ASP A 5 6.80 1.29 -15.15
N LEU A 6 6.15 0.21 -14.67
CA LEU A 6 5.92 -0.07 -13.26
C LEU A 6 7.02 -1.00 -12.72
N SER A 7 7.90 -0.47 -11.88
CA SER A 7 9.00 -1.24 -11.27
C SER A 7 8.59 -1.98 -10.00
N GLU A 8 7.70 -1.40 -9.20
CA GLU A 8 7.23 -1.96 -7.93
C GLU A 8 5.90 -1.35 -7.51
N LEU A 9 5.17 -2.06 -6.65
CA LEU A 9 4.03 -1.57 -5.88
C LEU A 9 4.41 -1.54 -4.40
N HIS A 10 3.66 -0.78 -3.60
CA HIS A 10 4.01 -0.56 -2.20
C HIS A 10 2.88 -0.98 -1.24
N TYR A 11 3.26 -1.63 -0.15
CA TYR A 11 2.39 -1.91 0.98
C TYR A 11 2.97 -1.31 2.27
N ILE A 12 2.21 -0.47 2.97
CA ILE A 12 2.64 0.20 4.20
C ILE A 12 2.18 -0.64 5.38
N THR A 13 3.10 -1.01 6.29
CA THR A 13 2.77 -1.84 7.45
C THR A 13 3.65 -1.55 8.67
N HIS A 14 3.23 -2.05 9.84
CA HIS A 14 4.02 -2.05 11.06
C HIS A 14 5.03 -3.21 11.05
N PHE A 15 6.17 -3.05 11.75
CA PHE A 15 7.21 -4.08 11.84
C PHE A 15 6.69 -5.42 12.39
N ASP A 16 5.77 -5.37 13.36
CA ASP A 16 5.20 -6.57 13.99
C ASP A 16 4.41 -7.47 13.02
N ASN A 17 3.99 -6.92 11.87
CA ASN A 17 3.29 -7.70 10.85
C ASN A 17 4.24 -8.39 9.87
N VAL A 18 5.53 -8.00 9.83
CA VAL A 18 6.45 -8.45 8.78
C VAL A 18 6.64 -9.97 8.77
N ILE A 19 6.76 -10.57 9.95
CA ILE A 19 6.98 -12.02 10.05
C ILE A 19 5.77 -12.79 9.53
N SER A 20 4.56 -12.42 9.96
CA SER A 20 3.33 -13.07 9.46
C SER A 20 3.15 -12.86 7.95
N ILE A 21 3.58 -11.72 7.42
CA ILE A 21 3.57 -11.46 5.97
C ILE A 21 4.57 -12.34 5.23
N CYS A 22 5.78 -12.55 5.77
CA CYS A 22 6.76 -13.47 5.19
C CYS A 22 6.25 -14.91 5.13
N GLU A 23 5.46 -15.34 6.12
CA GLU A 23 4.93 -16.69 6.21
C GLU A 23 3.65 -16.91 5.40
N MET A 24 2.72 -15.97 5.46
CA MET A 24 1.35 -16.15 4.96
C MET A 24 0.98 -15.20 3.82
N GLY A 25 1.86 -14.25 3.47
CA GLY A 25 1.56 -13.16 2.55
C GLY A 25 0.73 -12.02 3.18
N ILE A 26 0.38 -11.04 2.36
CA ILE A 26 -0.44 -9.90 2.80
C ILE A 26 -1.91 -10.28 2.68
N MET A 27 -2.66 -10.14 3.74
CA MET A 27 -4.09 -10.48 3.78
C MET A 27 -4.98 -9.26 3.57
N SER A 28 -6.12 -9.45 2.93
CA SER A 28 -7.19 -8.45 2.90
C SER A 28 -7.67 -8.15 4.32
N HIS A 29 -8.27 -6.99 4.54
CA HIS A 29 -8.78 -6.59 5.86
C HIS A 29 -9.68 -7.67 6.47
N LYS A 30 -10.63 -8.20 5.70
CA LYS A 30 -11.56 -9.26 6.13
C LYS A 30 -10.85 -10.55 6.60
N LYS A 31 -9.72 -10.91 5.98
CA LYS A 31 -8.92 -12.07 6.40
C LYS A 31 -8.02 -11.72 7.58
N ALA A 32 -7.43 -10.53 7.61
CA ALA A 32 -6.53 -10.09 8.65
C ALA A 32 -7.23 -9.98 10.03
N GLU A 33 -8.52 -9.65 10.07
CA GLU A 33 -9.32 -9.65 11.30
C GLU A 33 -9.36 -11.00 12.02
N LEU A 34 -9.04 -12.10 11.33
CA LEU A 34 -9.02 -13.46 11.88
C LEU A 34 -7.70 -13.84 12.54
N ILE A 35 -6.67 -13.00 12.46
CA ILE A 35 -5.34 -13.25 12.99
C ILE A 35 -4.84 -12.03 13.80
N PRO A 36 -3.96 -12.24 14.80
CA PRO A 36 -3.32 -11.13 15.50
C PRO A 36 -2.50 -10.27 14.51
N HIS A 37 -2.74 -8.97 14.49
CA HIS A 37 -1.99 -8.02 13.66
C HIS A 37 -2.08 -6.60 14.24
N VAL A 38 -1.13 -5.74 13.86
CA VAL A 38 -1.16 -4.31 14.14
C VAL A 38 -1.76 -3.58 12.94
N SER A 39 -2.97 -3.05 13.10
CA SER A 39 -3.60 -2.26 12.04
C SER A 39 -3.04 -0.84 12.00
N VAL A 40 -2.43 -0.46 10.88
CA VAL A 40 -2.00 0.93 10.60
C VAL A 40 -3.08 1.72 9.84
N ALA A 41 -4.23 1.12 9.60
CA ALA A 41 -5.32 1.74 8.83
C ALA A 41 -6.11 2.72 9.70
N SER A 42 -6.40 3.90 9.15
CA SER A 42 -7.29 4.88 9.80
C SER A 42 -8.70 4.32 9.94
N LYS A 43 -9.26 4.32 11.17
CA LYS A 43 -10.63 3.85 11.43
C LYS A 43 -11.66 4.52 10.52
N ILE A 44 -11.56 5.85 10.34
CA ILE A 44 -12.49 6.60 9.47
C ILE A 44 -12.44 6.09 8.02
N ILE A 45 -11.24 5.75 7.53
CA ILE A 45 -11.09 5.21 6.16
C ILE A 45 -11.64 3.78 6.12
N GLN A 46 -11.40 2.95 7.14
CA GLN A 46 -11.94 1.59 7.18
C GLN A 46 -13.48 1.61 7.24
N ASP A 47 -14.09 2.50 8.01
CA ASP A 47 -15.55 2.67 8.05
C ASP A 47 -16.11 3.03 6.66
N ARG A 48 -15.42 3.89 5.89
CA ARG A 48 -15.80 4.19 4.50
C ARG A 48 -15.62 2.99 3.57
N ARG A 49 -14.51 2.24 3.72
CA ARG A 49 -14.21 1.07 2.89
C ARG A 49 -15.22 -0.07 3.13
N SER A 50 -15.76 -0.22 4.34
CA SER A 50 -16.71 -1.28 4.68
C SER A 50 -18.00 -1.22 3.85
N SER A 51 -18.43 -0.01 3.46
CA SER A 51 -19.64 0.24 2.67
C SER A 51 -19.41 0.35 1.16
N LYS A 52 -18.14 0.27 0.70
CA LYS A 52 -17.77 0.39 -0.71
C LYS A 52 -17.58 -0.96 -1.36
N PHE A 53 -18.11 -1.08 -2.58
CA PHE A 53 -17.98 -2.26 -3.44
C PHE A 53 -17.30 -1.89 -4.74
N ILE A 54 -16.50 -2.82 -5.25
CA ILE A 54 -15.94 -2.71 -6.61
C ILE A 54 -17.06 -3.07 -7.59
N PRO A 55 -17.29 -2.28 -8.64
CA PRO A 55 -18.30 -2.61 -9.65
C PRO A 55 -18.06 -4.01 -10.26
N GLY A 56 -19.03 -4.90 -10.11
CA GLY A 56 -18.91 -6.30 -10.54
C GLY A 56 -18.01 -7.18 -9.65
N GLY A 57 -17.55 -6.66 -8.52
CA GLY A 57 -16.69 -7.36 -7.56
C GLY A 57 -17.27 -7.38 -6.14
N GLY A 58 -16.39 -7.63 -5.16
CA GLY A 58 -16.73 -7.68 -3.74
C GLY A 58 -16.55 -6.34 -3.02
N SER A 59 -16.71 -6.39 -1.69
CA SER A 59 -16.41 -5.27 -0.79
C SER A 59 -14.93 -4.94 -0.80
N LEU A 60 -14.55 -3.66 -0.62
CA LEU A 60 -13.14 -3.24 -0.52
C LEU A 60 -12.38 -3.97 0.61
N HIS A 61 -13.07 -4.43 1.66
CA HIS A 61 -12.46 -5.23 2.73
C HIS A 61 -12.05 -6.64 2.30
N GLU A 62 -12.50 -7.10 1.14
CA GLU A 62 -12.11 -8.40 0.57
C GLU A 62 -10.84 -8.31 -0.29
N TYR A 63 -10.28 -7.10 -0.44
CA TYR A 63 -9.08 -6.85 -1.24
C TYR A 63 -7.94 -6.33 -0.39
N VAL A 64 -6.71 -6.75 -0.75
CA VAL A 64 -5.48 -6.09 -0.32
C VAL A 64 -5.30 -4.85 -1.18
N ASN A 65 -4.99 -3.72 -0.55
CA ASN A 65 -4.68 -2.49 -1.27
C ASN A 65 -3.17 -2.26 -1.32
N LEU A 66 -2.63 -2.19 -2.53
CA LEU A 66 -1.26 -1.77 -2.79
C LEU A 66 -1.26 -0.38 -3.40
N TYR A 67 -0.25 0.43 -3.09
CA TYR A 67 -0.08 1.77 -3.65
C TYR A 67 0.93 1.75 -4.79
N PHE A 68 0.73 2.59 -5.80
CA PHE A 68 1.74 2.85 -6.81
C PHE A 68 2.95 3.59 -6.23
N HIS A 69 2.72 4.42 -5.20
CA HIS A 69 3.80 5.15 -4.53
C HIS A 69 3.49 5.32 -3.03
N ALA A 70 4.43 4.89 -2.17
CA ALA A 70 4.23 4.94 -0.72
C ALA A 70 4.38 6.36 -0.13
N ARG A 71 5.14 7.27 -0.80
CA ARG A 71 5.22 8.68 -0.38
C ARG A 71 3.89 9.38 -0.68
N ASN A 72 2.89 9.09 0.14
CA ASN A 72 1.51 9.50 -0.04
C ASN A 72 0.88 10.01 1.27
N PRO A 73 -0.33 10.61 1.23
CA PRO A 73 -1.03 11.12 2.41
C PRO A 73 -1.24 10.11 3.53
N MET A 74 -1.37 8.81 3.22
CA MET A 74 -1.52 7.79 4.26
C MET A 74 -0.24 7.66 5.08
N LEU A 75 0.91 7.40 4.45
CA LEU A 75 2.18 7.27 5.16
C LEU A 75 2.55 8.57 5.88
N PHE A 76 2.27 9.73 5.27
CA PHE A 76 2.49 11.02 5.92
C PHE A 76 1.72 11.17 7.23
N LYS A 77 0.46 10.71 7.27
CA LYS A 77 -0.37 10.74 8.47
C LYS A 77 0.16 9.81 9.56
N LEU A 78 0.57 8.60 9.19
CA LEU A 78 1.04 7.57 10.11
C LEU A 78 2.27 8.00 10.92
N ARG A 79 3.09 8.92 10.42
CA ARG A 79 4.24 9.45 11.18
C ARG A 79 3.86 10.07 12.53
N HIS A 80 2.64 10.61 12.62
CA HIS A 80 2.13 11.24 13.85
C HIS A 80 1.57 10.22 14.84
N GLU A 81 1.17 9.04 14.36
CA GLU A 81 0.55 7.99 15.18
C GLU A 81 1.60 6.99 15.70
N TYR A 82 2.56 6.59 14.83
CA TYR A 82 3.55 5.53 15.14
C TYR A 82 5.00 6.03 15.10
N GLY A 83 5.27 7.21 14.51
CA GLY A 83 6.62 7.55 14.06
C GLY A 83 7.05 6.66 12.88
N TYR A 84 8.16 7.00 12.23
CA TYR A 84 8.68 6.16 11.13
C TYR A 84 9.57 5.00 11.61
N SER A 85 9.92 4.95 12.90
CA SER A 85 10.84 3.96 13.48
C SER A 85 10.26 2.55 13.57
N GLU A 86 8.95 2.40 13.41
CA GLU A 86 8.22 1.13 13.53
C GLU A 86 7.40 0.78 12.28
N LEU A 87 7.52 1.61 11.25
CA LEU A 87 6.84 1.42 9.96
C LEU A 87 7.84 1.00 8.88
N CYS A 88 7.41 0.08 8.03
CA CYS A 88 8.08 -0.22 6.77
C CYS A 88 7.13 -0.13 5.59
N VAL A 89 7.73 0.02 4.42
CA VAL A 89 7.06 -0.07 3.12
C VAL A 89 7.59 -1.32 2.43
N LEU A 90 6.72 -2.30 2.20
CA LEU A 90 7.08 -3.48 1.43
C LEU A 90 7.00 -3.16 -0.07
N SER A 91 8.06 -3.52 -0.79
CA SER A 91 8.10 -3.53 -2.24
C SER A 91 7.47 -4.82 -2.74
N ILE A 92 6.51 -4.69 -3.63
CA ILE A 92 5.74 -5.82 -4.18
C ILE A 92 5.97 -5.89 -5.69
N SER A 93 6.32 -7.07 -6.18
CA SER A 93 6.50 -7.31 -7.63
C SER A 93 5.25 -6.92 -8.41
N PRO A 94 5.40 -6.18 -9.53
CA PRO A 94 4.30 -5.91 -10.43
C PRO A 94 3.65 -7.17 -11.04
N ASP A 95 4.27 -8.35 -10.94
CA ASP A 95 3.68 -9.61 -11.40
C ASP A 95 2.39 -9.98 -10.66
N VAL A 96 2.13 -9.36 -9.51
CA VAL A 96 0.86 -9.46 -8.81
C VAL A 96 -0.33 -8.99 -9.65
N LEU A 97 -0.10 -8.14 -10.66
CA LEU A 97 -1.15 -7.69 -11.60
C LEU A 97 -1.72 -8.82 -12.47
N ASP A 98 -1.01 -9.93 -12.61
CA ASP A 98 -1.46 -11.10 -13.36
C ASP A 98 -2.39 -12.01 -12.53
N THR A 99 -2.59 -11.68 -11.25
CA THR A 99 -3.53 -12.40 -10.40
C THR A 99 -4.97 -12.16 -10.88
N PRO A 100 -5.77 -13.22 -11.06
CA PRO A 100 -7.15 -13.07 -11.51
C PRO A 100 -7.99 -12.17 -10.58
N GLY A 101 -8.77 -11.27 -11.18
CA GLY A 101 -9.67 -10.38 -10.45
C GLY A 101 -9.02 -9.13 -9.85
N VAL A 102 -7.75 -8.85 -10.18
CA VAL A 102 -7.08 -7.61 -9.77
C VAL A 102 -7.74 -6.40 -10.44
N VAL A 103 -7.96 -5.36 -9.64
CA VAL A 103 -8.61 -4.11 -10.05
C VAL A 103 -7.73 -2.92 -9.71
N ILE A 104 -7.65 -1.98 -10.62
CA ILE A 104 -6.95 -0.71 -10.45
C ILE A 104 -7.96 0.39 -10.14
N ALA A 105 -7.70 1.15 -9.06
CA ALA A 105 -8.45 2.33 -8.68
C ALA A 105 -7.63 3.59 -9.00
N SER A 106 -8.23 4.51 -9.76
CA SER A 106 -7.57 5.75 -10.23
C SER A 106 -7.14 6.71 -9.12
N CYS A 107 -7.64 6.51 -7.91
CA CYS A 107 -7.33 7.28 -6.70
C CYS A 107 -7.64 6.41 -5.48
N ASN A 108 -7.66 6.99 -4.27
CA ASN A 108 -8.10 6.26 -3.08
C ASN A 108 -9.45 5.56 -3.34
N ALA A 109 -9.47 4.23 -3.21
CA ALA A 109 -10.62 3.41 -3.58
C ALA A 109 -11.89 3.71 -2.74
N SER A 110 -11.75 4.33 -1.55
CA SER A 110 -12.89 4.78 -0.76
C SER A 110 -13.51 6.10 -1.24
N SER A 111 -12.90 6.76 -2.22
CA SER A 111 -13.42 7.98 -2.83
C SER A 111 -14.64 7.69 -3.71
N ASP A 112 -15.62 8.60 -3.72
CA ASP A 112 -16.78 8.53 -4.62
C ASP A 112 -16.41 8.76 -6.09
N TYR A 113 -15.23 9.33 -6.35
CA TYR A 113 -14.70 9.64 -7.69
C TYR A 113 -13.74 8.57 -8.22
N ALA A 114 -13.52 7.47 -7.47
CA ALA A 114 -12.63 6.41 -7.90
C ALA A 114 -13.18 5.69 -9.13
N LEU A 115 -12.38 5.63 -10.18
CA LEU A 115 -12.63 4.79 -11.35
C LEU A 115 -11.97 3.44 -11.13
N PHE A 116 -12.73 2.36 -11.33
CA PHE A 116 -12.25 0.99 -11.20
C PHE A 116 -12.12 0.35 -12.57
N ARG A 117 -10.99 -0.30 -12.86
CA ARG A 117 -10.73 -1.02 -14.11
C ARG A 117 -9.94 -2.29 -13.81
N ALA A 118 -10.24 -3.35 -14.56
CA ALA A 118 -9.48 -4.60 -14.44
C ALA A 118 -8.02 -4.40 -14.83
N ALA A 119 -7.10 -5.06 -14.11
CA ALA A 119 -5.69 -5.12 -14.47
C ALA A 119 -5.49 -6.10 -15.65
N PRO A 120 -4.41 -5.92 -16.46
CA PRO A 120 -3.46 -4.81 -16.43
C PRO A 120 -3.93 -3.56 -17.20
N ASP A 121 -4.97 -3.67 -18.05
CA ASP A 121 -5.46 -2.58 -18.92
C ASP A 121 -5.90 -1.35 -18.12
N GLY A 122 -6.33 -1.56 -16.90
CA GLY A 122 -6.70 -0.51 -15.96
C GLY A 122 -5.57 0.47 -15.61
N LEU A 123 -4.30 0.16 -15.90
CA LEU A 123 -3.18 1.11 -15.70
C LEU A 123 -3.38 2.41 -16.51
N GLY A 124 -4.16 2.38 -17.58
CA GLY A 124 -4.48 3.56 -18.39
C GLY A 124 -5.30 4.64 -17.66
N VAL A 125 -5.95 4.34 -16.52
CA VAL A 125 -6.69 5.36 -15.74
C VAL A 125 -5.83 6.10 -14.71
N ILE A 126 -4.55 5.73 -14.56
CA ILE A 126 -3.63 6.32 -13.59
C ILE A 126 -3.07 7.64 -14.11
N ASP A 127 -3.29 8.71 -13.36
CA ASP A 127 -2.60 9.98 -13.54
C ASP A 127 -1.17 9.86 -12.96
N GLU A 128 -0.27 9.41 -13.82
CA GLU A 128 1.11 9.11 -13.43
C GLU A 128 1.83 10.35 -12.87
N ALA A 129 1.60 11.51 -13.46
CA ALA A 129 2.22 12.76 -13.01
C ALA A 129 1.82 13.12 -11.58
N LEU A 130 0.55 12.92 -11.20
CA LEU A 130 0.06 13.20 -9.85
C LEU A 130 0.37 12.06 -8.87
N VAL A 131 0.35 10.81 -9.29
CA VAL A 131 0.68 9.65 -8.42
C VAL A 131 2.13 9.70 -7.97
N TYR A 132 3.07 10.05 -8.85
CA TYR A 132 4.50 10.15 -8.51
C TYR A 132 4.95 11.56 -8.14
N ALA A 133 4.06 12.57 -8.15
CA ALA A 133 4.39 13.91 -7.70
C ALA A 133 5.03 13.90 -6.29
N GLU A 134 6.03 14.72 -6.05
CA GLU A 134 6.67 14.81 -4.74
C GLU A 134 5.70 15.32 -3.66
N TYR A 135 4.82 16.26 -4.04
CA TYR A 135 3.84 16.88 -3.15
C TYR A 135 2.45 16.85 -3.75
N TRP A 136 1.43 16.85 -2.88
CA TRP A 136 0.01 16.99 -3.26
C TRP A 136 -0.58 18.32 -2.79
N THR A 137 0.24 19.19 -2.17
CA THR A 137 -0.21 20.51 -1.70
C THR A 137 -0.60 21.41 -2.86
N HIS A 138 -1.63 22.21 -2.63
CA HIS A 138 -2.10 23.20 -3.60
C HIS A 138 -2.74 24.39 -2.87
N HIS A 139 -2.74 25.59 -3.46
CA HIS A 139 -3.34 26.77 -2.88
C HIS A 139 -4.88 26.70 -2.83
N ASP A 140 -5.49 26.03 -3.80
CA ASP A 140 -6.90 25.68 -3.79
C ASP A 140 -7.14 24.40 -3.00
N GLN A 141 -8.04 24.45 -2.02
CA GLN A 141 -8.28 23.34 -1.09
C GLN A 141 -8.93 22.12 -1.78
N VAL A 142 -9.83 22.36 -2.74
CA VAL A 142 -10.52 21.27 -3.45
C VAL A 142 -9.53 20.52 -4.34
N GLU A 143 -8.69 21.27 -5.04
CA GLU A 143 -7.62 20.68 -5.85
C GLU A 143 -6.59 19.93 -4.99
N GLN A 144 -6.25 20.43 -3.79
CA GLN A 144 -5.39 19.71 -2.85
C GLN A 144 -6.00 18.37 -2.43
N TRP A 145 -7.29 18.33 -2.10
CA TRP A 145 -7.98 17.08 -1.77
C TRP A 145 -8.01 16.11 -2.96
N ARG A 146 -8.25 16.62 -4.16
CA ARG A 146 -8.21 15.81 -5.40
C ARG A 146 -6.84 15.18 -5.59
N ARG A 147 -5.77 15.97 -5.51
CA ARG A 147 -4.38 15.49 -5.64
C ARG A 147 -4.01 14.49 -4.56
N ALA A 148 -4.38 14.76 -3.30
CA ALA A 148 -4.18 13.83 -2.19
C ALA A 148 -4.87 12.48 -2.42
N SER A 149 -6.08 12.49 -2.97
CA SER A 149 -6.82 11.28 -3.32
C SER A 149 -6.13 10.51 -4.46
N ILE A 150 -5.73 11.19 -5.54
CA ILE A 150 -5.05 10.57 -6.69
C ILE A 150 -3.70 9.98 -6.27
N LYS A 151 -2.95 10.66 -5.41
CA LYS A 151 -1.68 10.16 -4.89
C LYS A 151 -1.82 8.86 -4.08
N CYS A 152 -3.02 8.55 -3.64
CA CYS A 152 -3.39 7.27 -3.02
C CYS A 152 -4.08 6.32 -4.01
N ALA A 153 -3.76 6.38 -5.31
CA ALA A 153 -4.23 5.38 -6.27
C ALA A 153 -3.79 3.96 -5.86
N GLU A 154 -4.67 2.99 -6.08
CA GLU A 154 -4.52 1.65 -5.51
C GLU A 154 -4.60 0.56 -6.58
N VAL A 155 -3.82 -0.51 -6.35
CA VAL A 155 -4.04 -1.83 -6.95
C VAL A 155 -4.72 -2.70 -5.90
N LEU A 156 -5.86 -3.26 -6.22
CA LEU A 156 -6.72 -4.03 -5.33
C LEU A 156 -6.65 -5.52 -5.70
N ILE A 157 -6.06 -6.32 -4.81
CA ILE A 157 -5.81 -7.75 -5.03
C ILE A 157 -6.86 -8.55 -4.24
N PRO A 158 -7.64 -9.45 -4.88
CA PRO A 158 -8.65 -10.25 -4.17
C PRO A 158 -8.02 -11.15 -3.10
N GLY A 159 -8.53 -11.07 -1.90
CA GLY A 159 -8.24 -11.98 -0.80
C GLY A 159 -6.86 -11.84 -0.17
N SER A 160 -5.77 -12.05 -0.90
CA SER A 160 -4.39 -11.99 -0.36
C SER A 160 -3.36 -11.83 -1.47
N VAL A 161 -2.19 -11.28 -1.10
CA VAL A 161 -0.97 -11.26 -1.91
C VAL A 161 -0.03 -12.33 -1.37
N ASP A 162 0.39 -13.27 -2.21
CA ASP A 162 1.33 -14.32 -1.83
C ASP A 162 2.69 -13.70 -1.42
N ALA A 163 3.33 -14.26 -0.39
CA ALA A 163 4.62 -13.80 0.11
C ALA A 163 5.71 -13.76 -0.97
N LYS A 164 5.64 -14.62 -1.99
CA LYS A 164 6.59 -14.64 -3.11
C LYS A 164 6.65 -13.34 -3.92
N PHE A 165 5.60 -12.50 -3.83
CA PHE A 165 5.58 -11.18 -4.48
C PHE A 165 6.18 -10.07 -3.62
N VAL A 166 6.59 -10.36 -2.38
CA VAL A 166 7.24 -9.41 -1.49
C VAL A 166 8.75 -9.46 -1.73
N ASP A 167 9.28 -8.44 -2.39
CA ASP A 167 10.69 -8.40 -2.80
C ASP A 167 11.61 -7.91 -1.67
N ARG A 168 11.21 -6.85 -0.96
CA ARG A 168 11.99 -6.23 0.13
C ARG A 168 11.16 -5.33 1.02
N ALA A 169 11.77 -4.88 2.14
CA ALA A 169 11.24 -3.84 3.00
C ALA A 169 12.08 -2.58 2.93
N TYR A 170 11.45 -1.43 2.71
CA TYR A 170 12.07 -0.11 2.89
C TYR A 170 11.78 0.43 4.29
N VAL A 171 12.77 1.07 4.89
CA VAL A 171 12.69 1.73 6.19
C VAL A 171 13.25 3.15 6.13
N SER A 172 12.91 3.97 7.12
CA SER A 172 13.24 5.40 7.12
C SER A 172 14.71 5.72 7.38
N CYS A 173 15.42 4.91 8.17
CA CYS A 173 16.78 5.17 8.62
C CYS A 173 17.53 3.88 8.98
N ILE A 174 18.82 4.01 9.28
CA ILE A 174 19.71 2.89 9.65
C ILE A 174 19.25 2.20 10.94
N ASP A 175 18.81 2.95 11.95
CA ASP A 175 18.34 2.35 13.21
C ASP A 175 17.10 1.48 13.00
N SER A 176 16.18 1.95 12.17
CA SER A 176 15.00 1.19 11.74
C SER A 176 15.39 -0.07 10.96
N LYS A 177 16.43 0.00 10.10
CA LYS A 177 16.98 -1.15 9.38
C LYS A 177 17.51 -2.20 10.36
N ILE A 178 18.38 -1.79 11.27
CA ILE A 178 18.97 -2.70 12.27
C ILE A 178 17.87 -3.37 13.11
N LYS A 179 16.85 -2.59 13.52
CA LYS A 179 15.71 -3.10 14.29
C LYS A 179 14.94 -4.16 13.51
N LEU A 180 14.57 -3.87 12.27
CA LEU A 180 13.76 -4.78 11.45
C LEU A 180 14.55 -6.04 11.05
N GLU A 181 15.82 -5.91 10.65
CA GLU A 181 16.70 -7.05 10.34
C GLU A 181 16.86 -8.00 11.55
N ARG A 182 16.91 -7.44 12.76
CA ARG A 182 16.94 -8.26 13.98
C ARG A 182 15.66 -9.06 14.15
N ILE A 183 14.49 -8.42 14.00
CA ILE A 183 13.17 -9.07 14.10
C ILE A 183 13.08 -10.23 13.09
N ILE A 184 13.47 -9.99 11.83
CA ILE A 184 13.43 -10.99 10.75
C ILE A 184 14.36 -12.16 11.09
N ARG A 185 15.58 -11.89 11.49
CA ARG A 185 16.58 -12.92 11.85
C ARG A 185 16.16 -13.75 13.06
N ASP A 186 15.66 -13.10 14.12
CA ASP A 186 15.24 -13.77 15.37
C ASP A 186 14.06 -14.71 15.13
N ALA A 187 13.23 -14.43 14.13
CA ALA A 187 12.15 -15.30 13.67
C ALA A 187 12.57 -16.37 12.66
N GLY A 188 13.83 -16.38 12.22
CA GLY A 188 14.33 -17.33 11.19
C GLY A 188 13.77 -17.05 9.79
N ALA A 189 13.20 -15.86 9.56
CA ALA A 189 12.69 -15.45 8.25
C ALA A 189 13.79 -14.83 7.38
N SER A 190 13.49 -14.59 6.11
CA SER A 190 14.39 -13.91 5.18
C SER A 190 13.62 -12.86 4.39
N LEU A 191 14.07 -11.61 4.46
CA LEU A 191 13.58 -10.50 3.65
C LEU A 191 14.69 -9.44 3.57
N ASP A 192 14.97 -8.92 2.38
CA ASP A 192 15.93 -7.82 2.21
C ASP A 192 15.38 -6.53 2.83
N VAL A 193 16.23 -5.80 3.58
CA VAL A 193 15.85 -4.51 4.19
C VAL A 193 16.76 -3.40 3.69
N ALA A 194 16.18 -2.39 3.07
CA ALA A 194 16.90 -1.23 2.55
C ALA A 194 16.43 0.09 3.18
N VAL A 195 17.36 1.03 3.39
CA VAL A 195 16.99 2.39 3.79
C VAL A 195 16.56 3.18 2.56
N ASN A 196 15.37 3.77 2.63
CA ASN A 196 14.85 4.70 1.63
C ASN A 196 14.15 5.88 2.33
N ALA A 197 14.95 6.82 2.86
CA ALA A 197 14.45 7.98 3.59
C ALA A 197 13.46 8.82 2.76
N TYR A 198 13.65 8.89 1.43
CA TYR A 198 12.77 9.63 0.53
C TYR A 198 11.31 9.19 0.63
N LEU A 199 11.03 7.90 0.68
CA LEU A 199 9.65 7.41 0.86
C LEU A 199 9.01 7.91 2.15
N PHE A 200 9.81 8.11 3.21
CA PHE A 200 9.38 8.55 4.54
C PHE A 200 9.48 10.07 4.77
N PHE A 201 9.56 10.86 3.71
CA PHE A 201 9.60 12.33 3.77
C PHE A 201 10.88 12.89 4.42
N GLY A 202 11.97 12.12 4.41
CA GLY A 202 13.33 12.52 4.78
C GLY A 202 14.11 13.07 3.59
#